data_fd74b3b08656fac015e2bf705ee494be
#
_entry.id   fd74b3b08656fac015e2bf705ee494be
#
_cell.length_a   1.000
_cell.length_b   1.000
_cell.length_c   1.000
_cell.angle_alpha   90.00
_cell.angle_beta   90.00
_cell.angle_gamma   90.00
#
_symmetry.space_group_name_H-M   'P 1'
#
loop_
_entity.id
_entity.type
_entity.pdbx_description
1 polymer ?
#
loop_
_entity_poly.entity_id
_entity_poly.type
_entity_poly.pdbx_seq_one_letter_code
_entity_poly.pdbx_strand_id
1 'polypeptide(L)'
;SLEDLPMMTVSSLPLSPVSRFLKRAFDVVFSIFAIAISSPAMLLAAIMVPLDSRGPVFYKQKRVGRFGREFELVKFRSMHVGAEKGSGPKVAVHDDPRTTRIGKYLRRLAIDELPQFFHVLAGDMSVVGPRPERPFFVERHLEFQGRRLAVRPGVTGLAAVNSRYYLRLTDKVAYDYFYLDHYGIILDIKIVFQTIWVLLFESDKALEDVHHSMDKMDPPPAEND
;
A
#
# COMPACT_ATOMS: atom_id res chain seq x y z
N SER A 1 7.49 10.38 21.61
CA SER A 1 6.83 9.06 21.64
C SER A 1 5.43 9.23 21.05
N LEU A 2 4.92 8.24 20.30
CA LEU A 2 3.56 8.26 19.71
C LEU A 2 2.45 8.28 20.81
N GLU A 3 2.81 8.10 22.06
CA GLU A 3 1.91 8.15 23.23
C GLU A 3 1.50 9.58 23.60
N ASP A 4 2.22 10.61 23.14
CA ASP A 4 1.95 12.02 23.44
C ASP A 4 1.12 12.74 22.36
N LEU A 5 0.65 12.03 21.35
CA LEU A 5 -0.26 12.61 20.38
C LEU A 5 -1.59 12.92 21.08
N PRO A 6 -2.13 14.15 20.95
CA PRO A 6 -3.44 14.47 21.51
C PRO A 6 -4.42 13.43 20.96
N MET A 7 -5.08 12.71 21.86
CA MET A 7 -6.14 11.77 21.51
C MET A 7 -7.25 12.57 20.82
N MET A 8 -7.05 12.85 19.53
CA MET A 8 -8.18 13.19 18.68
C MET A 8 -9.13 12.02 18.79
N THR A 9 -10.30 12.27 19.31
CA THR A 9 -11.41 11.33 19.36
C THR A 9 -11.51 10.66 18.01
N VAL A 10 -10.94 9.46 17.88
CA VAL A 10 -11.11 8.62 16.72
C VAL A 10 -12.58 8.24 16.75
N SER A 11 -13.41 9.07 16.11
CA SER A 11 -14.83 8.80 15.98
C SER A 11 -14.90 7.42 15.32
N SER A 12 -15.29 6.43 16.12
CA SER A 12 -15.48 5.07 15.63
C SER A 12 -16.43 5.17 14.45
N LEU A 13 -16.00 4.63 13.29
CA LEU A 13 -16.91 4.49 12.16
C LEU A 13 -18.18 3.80 12.68
N PRO A 14 -19.37 4.30 12.36
CA PRO A 14 -20.64 3.77 12.85
C PRO A 14 -20.96 2.44 12.17
N LEU A 15 -20.07 1.46 12.28
CA LEU A 15 -20.29 0.13 11.74
C LEU A 15 -21.00 -0.72 12.77
N SER A 16 -22.10 -1.34 12.34
CA SER A 16 -22.75 -2.36 13.14
C SER A 16 -21.77 -3.52 13.44
N PRO A 17 -21.92 -4.21 14.56
CA PRO A 17 -21.12 -5.42 14.85
C PRO A 17 -21.20 -6.45 13.70
N VAL A 18 -22.35 -6.58 13.08
CA VAL A 18 -22.58 -7.47 11.93
C VAL A 18 -21.72 -7.06 10.73
N SER A 19 -21.71 -5.76 10.38
CA SER A 19 -20.89 -5.27 9.25
C SER A 19 -19.40 -5.50 9.50
N ARG A 20 -18.93 -5.34 10.74
CA ARG A 20 -17.53 -5.62 11.10
C ARG A 20 -17.20 -7.11 10.99
N PHE A 21 -18.13 -7.97 11.40
CA PHE A 21 -17.97 -9.42 11.27
C PHE A 21 -17.94 -9.85 9.80
N LEU A 22 -18.91 -9.41 8.99
CA LEU A 22 -18.96 -9.69 7.55
C LEU A 22 -17.72 -9.23 6.81
N LYS A 23 -17.25 -8.02 7.12
CA LYS A 23 -15.99 -7.50 6.57
C LYS A 23 -14.80 -8.40 6.93
N ARG A 24 -14.71 -8.83 8.19
CA ARG A 24 -13.63 -9.71 8.65
C ARG A 24 -13.70 -11.09 7.99
N ALA A 25 -14.89 -11.66 7.88
CA ALA A 25 -15.10 -12.92 7.19
C ALA A 25 -14.67 -12.84 5.71
N PHE A 26 -15.08 -11.77 5.02
CA PHE A 26 -14.63 -11.49 3.65
C PHE A 26 -13.09 -11.41 3.57
N ASP A 27 -12.45 -10.61 4.43
CA ASP A 27 -10.99 -10.45 4.45
C ASP A 27 -10.27 -11.80 4.61
N VAL A 28 -10.73 -12.66 5.54
CA VAL A 28 -10.11 -13.96 5.79
C VAL A 28 -10.31 -14.91 4.61
N VAL A 29 -11.55 -15.06 4.15
CA VAL A 29 -11.89 -15.96 3.04
C VAL A 29 -11.14 -15.54 1.78
N PHE A 30 -11.21 -14.26 1.42
CA PHE A 30 -10.50 -13.73 0.25
C PHE A 30 -8.98 -13.95 0.34
N SER A 31 -8.38 -13.71 1.51
CA SER A 31 -6.93 -13.87 1.69
C SER A 31 -6.49 -15.33 1.56
N ILE A 32 -7.29 -16.30 2.05
CA ILE A 32 -7.01 -17.72 1.87
C ILE A 32 -6.99 -18.07 0.38
N PHE A 33 -8.01 -17.66 -0.37
CA PHE A 33 -8.05 -17.87 -1.82
C PHE A 33 -6.93 -17.16 -2.56
N ALA A 34 -6.64 -15.89 -2.22
CA ALA A 34 -5.56 -15.15 -2.83
C ALA A 34 -4.19 -15.81 -2.61
N ILE A 35 -3.90 -16.28 -1.38
CA ILE A 35 -2.67 -17.01 -1.08
C ILE A 35 -2.61 -18.33 -1.87
N ALA A 36 -3.70 -19.10 -1.88
CA ALA A 36 -3.73 -20.38 -2.58
C ALA A 36 -3.47 -20.22 -4.09
N ILE A 37 -4.18 -19.28 -4.74
CA ILE A 37 -4.04 -19.02 -6.17
C ILE A 37 -2.68 -18.43 -6.50
N SER A 38 -2.15 -17.51 -5.68
CA SER A 38 -0.87 -16.85 -5.94
C SER A 38 0.35 -17.64 -5.44
N SER A 39 0.16 -18.78 -4.76
CA SER A 39 1.26 -19.57 -4.20
C SER A 39 2.33 -19.98 -5.22
N PRO A 40 2.01 -20.38 -6.48
CA PRO A 40 3.03 -20.67 -7.47
C PRO A 40 3.88 -19.44 -7.84
N ALA A 41 3.23 -18.27 -7.99
CA ALA A 41 3.92 -17.01 -8.27
C ALA A 41 4.80 -16.57 -7.09
N MET A 42 4.30 -16.75 -5.85
CA MET A 42 5.08 -16.47 -4.65
C MET A 42 6.30 -17.39 -4.51
N LEU A 43 6.15 -18.69 -4.83
CA LEU A 43 7.28 -19.63 -4.83
C LEU A 43 8.31 -19.24 -5.88
N LEU A 44 7.87 -18.91 -7.09
CA LEU A 44 8.76 -18.44 -8.15
C LEU A 44 9.50 -17.16 -7.73
N ALA A 45 8.80 -16.19 -7.15
CA ALA A 45 9.43 -14.96 -6.64
C ALA A 45 10.45 -15.25 -5.54
N ALA A 46 10.15 -16.20 -4.62
CA ALA A 46 11.07 -16.59 -3.56
C ALA A 46 12.39 -17.18 -4.09
N ILE A 47 12.34 -17.86 -5.24
CA ILE A 47 13.52 -18.40 -5.92
C ILE A 47 14.25 -17.31 -6.72
N MET A 48 13.51 -16.49 -7.46
CA MET A 48 14.10 -15.53 -8.39
C MET A 48 14.75 -14.32 -7.70
N VAL A 49 14.19 -13.85 -6.58
CA VAL A 49 14.70 -12.67 -5.86
C VAL A 49 16.18 -12.86 -5.40
N PRO A 50 16.58 -13.95 -4.74
CA PRO A 50 17.98 -14.13 -4.34
C PRO A 50 18.91 -14.42 -5.53
N LEU A 51 18.40 -14.96 -6.64
CA LEU A 51 19.20 -15.18 -7.86
C LEU A 51 19.51 -13.86 -8.59
N ASP A 52 18.60 -12.89 -8.58
CA ASP A 52 18.78 -11.58 -9.22
C ASP A 52 19.71 -10.65 -8.41
N SER A 53 19.61 -10.68 -7.09
CA SER A 53 20.47 -9.88 -6.21
C SER A 53 20.72 -10.56 -4.88
N ARG A 54 21.98 -10.55 -4.42
CA ARG A 54 22.36 -11.16 -3.13
C ARG A 54 21.61 -10.51 -1.97
N GLY A 55 21.09 -11.32 -1.04
CA GLY A 55 20.42 -10.88 0.18
C GLY A 55 19.13 -11.62 0.49
N PRO A 56 18.35 -11.19 1.49
CA PRO A 56 17.13 -11.88 1.94
C PRO A 56 16.03 -11.83 0.87
N VAL A 57 15.18 -12.85 0.85
CA VAL A 57 14.01 -12.94 -0.04
C VAL A 57 13.00 -11.85 0.27
N PHE A 58 12.75 -11.63 1.56
CA PHE A 58 11.77 -10.69 2.05
C PHE A 58 12.41 -9.38 2.50
N TYR A 59 11.67 -8.30 2.28
CA TYR A 59 11.93 -6.98 2.84
C TYR A 59 10.88 -6.68 3.90
N LYS A 60 11.34 -6.20 5.04
CA LYS A 60 10.52 -5.86 6.20
C LYS A 60 10.59 -4.38 6.47
N GLN A 61 9.46 -3.77 6.76
CA GLN A 61 9.37 -2.32 7.00
C GLN A 61 8.28 -1.99 8.01
N LYS A 62 8.63 -1.18 9.01
CA LYS A 62 7.64 -0.67 9.96
C LYS A 62 6.60 0.18 9.27
N ARG A 63 5.34 -0.07 9.57
CA ARG A 63 4.16 0.64 9.10
C ARG A 63 3.21 0.93 10.25
N VAL A 64 2.42 1.99 10.10
CA VAL A 64 1.38 2.35 11.06
C VAL A 64 0.07 1.69 10.64
N GLY A 65 -0.49 0.91 11.54
CA GLY A 65 -1.74 0.20 11.38
C GLY A 65 -2.89 0.88 12.13
N ARG A 66 -3.93 0.08 12.42
CA ARG A 66 -5.12 0.55 13.11
C ARG A 66 -4.78 1.07 14.51
N PHE A 67 -5.41 2.20 14.87
CA PHE A 67 -5.22 2.91 16.15
C PHE A 67 -3.77 3.37 16.40
N GLY A 68 -3.00 3.62 15.33
CA GLY A 68 -1.61 4.05 15.44
C GLY A 68 -0.62 2.95 15.82
N ARG A 69 -1.05 1.69 15.94
CA ARG A 69 -0.15 0.58 16.29
C ARG A 69 0.81 0.29 15.14
N GLU A 70 2.08 0.24 15.43
CA GLU A 70 3.09 -0.17 14.45
C GLU A 70 3.07 -1.68 14.25
N PHE A 71 3.30 -2.11 13.02
CA PHE A 71 3.55 -3.50 12.67
C PHE A 71 4.64 -3.61 11.61
N GLU A 72 5.28 -4.75 11.50
CA GLU A 72 6.34 -5.01 10.53
C GLU A 72 5.75 -5.59 9.25
N LEU A 73 5.51 -4.74 8.25
CA LEU A 73 5.02 -5.15 6.93
C LEU A 73 6.08 -5.98 6.20
N VAL A 74 5.68 -7.13 5.68
CA VAL A 74 6.53 -8.03 4.91
C VAL A 74 6.13 -8.02 3.44
N LYS A 75 7.12 -7.88 2.54
CA LYS A 75 6.94 -8.02 1.10
C LYS A 75 8.16 -8.68 0.46
N PHE A 76 8.04 -9.18 -0.76
CA PHE A 76 9.23 -9.60 -1.49
C PHE A 76 10.16 -8.41 -1.74
N ARG A 77 11.45 -8.66 -1.63
CA ARG A 77 12.46 -7.64 -1.91
C ARG A 77 12.51 -7.36 -3.41
N SER A 78 12.16 -6.14 -3.79
CA SER A 78 12.18 -5.65 -5.17
C SER A 78 13.26 -4.60 -5.44
N MET A 79 14.04 -4.22 -4.41
CA MET A 79 15.14 -3.25 -4.51
C MET A 79 16.45 -3.86 -4.00
N HIS A 80 17.59 -3.28 -4.39
CA HIS A 80 18.90 -3.66 -3.90
C HIS A 80 19.01 -3.48 -2.38
N VAL A 81 19.81 -4.34 -1.73
CA VAL A 81 20.05 -4.23 -0.29
C VAL A 81 20.70 -2.87 0.02
N GLY A 82 20.17 -2.17 1.00
CA GLY A 82 20.67 -0.86 1.38
C GLY A 82 20.23 0.30 0.46
N ALA A 83 19.22 0.11 -0.38
CA ALA A 83 18.68 1.11 -1.32
C ALA A 83 18.30 2.47 -0.69
N GLU A 84 18.07 2.51 0.62
CA GLU A 84 17.78 3.74 1.38
C GLU A 84 18.97 4.23 2.23
N LYS A 85 20.15 3.55 2.16
CA LYS A 85 21.33 4.00 2.89
C LYS A 85 21.84 5.31 2.31
N GLY A 86 21.90 6.34 3.15
CA GLY A 86 22.38 7.68 2.77
C GLY A 86 21.33 8.65 2.22
N SER A 87 20.15 8.17 1.79
CA SER A 87 19.09 9.05 1.26
C SER A 87 17.88 9.18 2.18
N GLY A 88 17.83 8.40 3.27
CA GLY A 88 16.67 8.34 4.16
C GLY A 88 15.40 7.76 3.51
N PRO A 89 14.26 7.87 4.20
CA PRO A 89 12.97 7.41 3.71
C PRO A 89 12.51 8.19 2.49
N LYS A 90 12.55 7.57 1.30
CA LYS A 90 12.04 8.16 0.06
C LYS A 90 10.83 7.41 -0.46
N VAL A 91 9.89 8.14 -1.03
CA VAL A 91 8.80 7.53 -1.81
C VAL A 91 9.42 6.90 -3.06
N ALA A 92 9.00 5.68 -3.39
CA ALA A 92 9.46 5.02 -4.60
C ALA A 92 8.79 5.66 -5.82
N VAL A 93 9.59 5.96 -6.83
CA VAL A 93 9.12 6.52 -8.10
C VAL A 93 9.02 5.41 -9.15
N HIS A 94 8.36 5.74 -10.28
CA HIS A 94 8.41 4.89 -11.46
C HIS A 94 9.87 4.78 -11.96
N ASP A 95 10.27 3.63 -12.46
CA ASP A 95 11.65 3.35 -12.91
C ASP A 95 12.76 3.69 -11.90
N ASP A 96 12.44 3.53 -10.63
CA ASP A 96 13.36 3.77 -9.54
C ASP A 96 14.67 2.96 -9.75
N PRO A 97 15.84 3.63 -9.89
CA PRO A 97 17.12 2.97 -10.17
C PRO A 97 17.56 1.99 -9.07
N ARG A 98 16.96 2.07 -7.90
CA ARG A 98 17.20 1.15 -6.78
C ARG A 98 16.55 -0.22 -6.99
N THR A 99 15.68 -0.36 -7.98
CA THR A 99 14.89 -1.57 -8.25
C THR A 99 15.76 -2.59 -9.00
N THR A 100 15.73 -3.86 -8.57
CA THR A 100 16.41 -4.96 -9.25
C THR A 100 15.69 -5.34 -10.55
N ARG A 101 16.33 -6.12 -11.42
CA ARG A 101 15.71 -6.55 -12.70
C ARG A 101 14.42 -7.32 -12.47
N ILE A 102 14.45 -8.34 -11.62
CA ILE A 102 13.26 -9.10 -11.23
C ILE A 102 12.30 -8.22 -10.43
N GLY A 103 12.83 -7.34 -9.58
CA GLY A 103 12.04 -6.38 -8.80
C GLY A 103 11.12 -5.50 -9.64
N LYS A 104 11.52 -5.11 -10.86
CA LYS A 104 10.66 -4.37 -11.78
C LYS A 104 9.39 -5.15 -12.15
N TYR A 105 9.54 -6.44 -12.49
CA TYR A 105 8.40 -7.31 -12.81
C TYR A 105 7.52 -7.56 -11.59
N LEU A 106 8.14 -7.84 -10.43
CA LEU A 106 7.38 -8.06 -9.19
C LEU A 106 6.52 -6.83 -8.83
N ARG A 107 7.07 -5.64 -8.94
CA ARG A 107 6.35 -4.39 -8.67
C ARG A 107 5.27 -4.10 -9.72
N ARG A 108 5.56 -4.31 -11.00
CA ARG A 108 4.59 -4.12 -12.08
C ARG A 108 3.34 -4.96 -11.86
N LEU A 109 3.52 -6.23 -11.49
CA LEU A 109 2.44 -7.20 -11.27
C LEU A 109 1.95 -7.23 -9.81
N ALA A 110 2.48 -6.34 -8.94
CA ALA A 110 2.23 -6.33 -7.50
C ALA A 110 2.49 -7.68 -6.78
N ILE A 111 3.32 -8.55 -7.36
CA ILE A 111 3.70 -9.84 -6.76
C ILE A 111 4.49 -9.62 -5.47
N ASP A 112 5.26 -8.53 -5.40
CA ASP A 112 6.01 -8.17 -4.20
C ASP A 112 5.11 -7.89 -2.99
N GLU A 113 3.85 -7.55 -3.20
CA GLU A 113 2.87 -7.26 -2.14
C GLU A 113 2.05 -8.48 -1.71
N LEU A 114 2.09 -9.61 -2.42
CA LEU A 114 1.32 -10.82 -2.09
C LEU A 114 1.54 -11.35 -0.66
N PRO A 115 2.76 -11.28 -0.05
CA PRO A 115 2.94 -11.69 1.33
C PRO A 115 2.09 -10.89 2.35
N GLN A 116 1.55 -9.73 1.96
CA GLN A 116 0.70 -8.94 2.84
C GLN A 116 -0.64 -9.63 3.16
N PHE A 117 -1.10 -10.60 2.35
CA PHE A 117 -2.29 -11.39 2.70
C PHE A 117 -2.11 -12.20 3.98
N PHE A 118 -0.88 -12.57 4.36
CA PHE A 118 -0.63 -13.16 5.68
C PHE A 118 -0.86 -12.16 6.82
N HIS A 119 -0.59 -10.86 6.63
CA HIS A 119 -0.95 -9.82 7.59
C HIS A 119 -2.46 -9.62 7.69
N VAL A 120 -3.19 -9.83 6.58
CA VAL A 120 -4.66 -9.84 6.63
C VAL A 120 -5.14 -11.00 7.50
N LEU A 121 -4.62 -12.20 7.34
CA LEU A 121 -4.97 -13.35 8.17
C LEU A 121 -4.60 -13.13 9.65
N ALA A 122 -3.45 -12.55 9.92
CA ALA A 122 -3.00 -12.20 11.27
C ALA A 122 -3.88 -11.11 11.93
N GLY A 123 -4.57 -10.27 11.13
CA GLY A 123 -5.45 -9.21 11.63
C GLY A 123 -4.81 -7.82 11.70
N ASP A 124 -3.58 -7.67 11.23
CA ASP A 124 -2.89 -6.37 11.14
C ASP A 124 -3.47 -5.53 9.98
N MET A 125 -3.89 -6.20 8.90
CA MET A 125 -4.39 -5.59 7.69
C MET A 125 -5.80 -6.10 7.31
N SER A 126 -6.35 -5.49 6.29
CA SER A 126 -7.56 -5.85 5.56
C SER A 126 -7.21 -6.02 4.09
N VAL A 127 -8.05 -6.70 3.31
CA VAL A 127 -7.89 -6.74 1.84
C VAL A 127 -8.01 -5.33 1.26
N VAL A 128 -9.04 -4.60 1.68
CA VAL A 128 -9.30 -3.22 1.21
C VAL A 128 -9.27 -2.25 2.38
N GLY A 129 -8.56 -1.14 2.21
CA GLY A 129 -8.44 -0.07 3.19
C GLY A 129 -7.40 0.99 2.77
N PRO A 130 -7.24 2.04 3.56
CA PRO A 130 -6.16 3.00 3.39
C PRO A 130 -4.79 2.32 3.39
N ARG A 131 -3.88 2.74 2.50
CA ARG A 131 -2.53 2.14 2.46
C ARG A 131 -1.75 2.47 3.74
N PRO A 132 -1.09 1.48 4.39
CA PRO A 132 -0.32 1.75 5.61
C PRO A 132 0.89 2.62 5.30
N GLU A 133 1.04 3.74 6.00
CA GLU A 133 2.17 4.64 5.84
C GLU A 133 3.30 4.33 6.84
N ARG A 134 4.51 4.82 6.55
CA ARG A 134 5.66 4.70 7.45
C ARG A 134 5.49 5.64 8.64
N PRO A 135 5.94 5.28 9.86
CA PRO A 135 5.88 6.16 11.02
C PRO A 135 6.42 7.56 10.73
N PHE A 136 7.56 7.64 10.04
CA PHE A 136 8.18 8.89 9.62
C PHE A 136 7.24 9.85 8.88
N PHE A 137 6.37 9.34 8.00
CA PHE A 137 5.40 10.17 7.28
C PHE A 137 4.16 10.48 8.12
N VAL A 138 3.69 9.53 8.92
CA VAL A 138 2.52 9.74 9.79
C VAL A 138 2.81 10.81 10.86
N GLU A 139 4.02 10.86 11.40
CA GLU A 139 4.44 11.88 12.37
C GLU A 139 4.50 13.28 11.78
N ARG A 140 4.85 13.42 10.49
CA ARG A 140 5.06 14.71 9.80
C ARG A 140 3.84 15.25 9.08
N HIS A 141 2.87 14.41 8.79
CA HIS A 141 1.68 14.75 8.00
C HIS A 141 0.41 14.40 8.78
N LEU A 142 -0.27 15.42 9.29
CA LEU A 142 -1.53 15.27 10.04
C LEU A 142 -2.62 14.58 9.21
N GLU A 143 -2.56 14.72 7.90
CA GLU A 143 -3.47 14.08 6.93
C GLU A 143 -3.41 12.54 6.99
N PHE A 144 -2.29 11.98 7.43
CA PHE A 144 -2.14 10.54 7.62
C PHE A 144 -2.61 10.03 8.98
N GLN A 145 -3.08 10.92 9.83
CA GLN A 145 -3.56 10.64 11.18
C GLN A 145 -5.11 10.59 11.24
N GLY A 146 -5.68 10.59 12.44
CA GLY A 146 -7.11 10.73 12.68
C GLY A 146 -7.94 9.53 12.17
N ARG A 147 -9.06 9.81 11.49
CA ARG A 147 -10.06 8.82 11.03
C ARG A 147 -9.46 7.71 10.15
N ARG A 148 -8.41 8.02 9.42
CA ARG A 148 -7.71 7.07 8.55
C ARG A 148 -7.14 5.89 9.34
N LEU A 149 -6.72 6.11 10.57
CA LEU A 149 -6.21 5.09 11.48
C LEU A 149 -7.34 4.36 12.27
N ALA A 150 -8.60 4.70 12.08
CA ALA A 150 -9.72 4.02 12.72
C ALA A 150 -9.98 2.62 12.17
N VAL A 151 -9.51 2.34 10.95
CA VAL A 151 -9.68 1.04 10.26
C VAL A 151 -8.34 0.32 10.09
N ARG A 152 -8.40 -0.97 9.76
CA ARG A 152 -7.19 -1.70 9.33
C ARG A 152 -6.72 -1.15 7.99
N PRO A 153 -5.42 -0.97 7.79
CA PRO A 153 -4.87 -0.62 6.49
C PRO A 153 -5.10 -1.74 5.48
N GLY A 154 -5.24 -1.39 4.20
CA GLY A 154 -5.51 -2.32 3.12
C GLY A 154 -4.26 -2.79 2.37
N VAL A 155 -4.33 -4.00 1.79
CA VAL A 155 -3.40 -4.45 0.74
C VAL A 155 -3.65 -3.63 -0.52
N THR A 156 -4.94 -3.43 -0.88
CA THR A 156 -5.40 -2.49 -1.88
C THR A 156 -6.34 -1.46 -1.28
N GLY A 157 -6.71 -0.43 -2.04
CA GLY A 157 -7.63 0.62 -1.58
C GLY A 157 -8.03 1.56 -2.70
N LEU A 158 -9.00 2.43 -2.43
CA LEU A 158 -9.54 3.34 -3.43
C LEU A 158 -8.48 4.27 -4.03
N ALA A 159 -7.55 4.77 -3.22
CA ALA A 159 -6.42 5.55 -3.70
C ALA A 159 -5.48 4.73 -4.62
N ALA A 160 -5.28 3.45 -4.32
CA ALA A 160 -4.40 2.58 -5.10
C ALA A 160 -4.94 2.26 -6.49
N VAL A 161 -6.26 2.11 -6.64
CA VAL A 161 -6.89 1.81 -7.94
C VAL A 161 -7.05 3.05 -8.82
N ASN A 162 -7.13 4.25 -8.21
CA ASN A 162 -7.27 5.49 -8.97
C ASN A 162 -5.94 6.12 -9.38
N SER A 163 -4.83 5.81 -8.67
CA SER A 163 -3.49 6.14 -9.16
C SER A 163 -2.41 5.41 -8.36
N ARG A 164 -1.56 4.68 -9.04
CA ARG A 164 -0.48 3.89 -8.42
C ARG A 164 0.69 4.75 -7.93
N TYR A 165 1.01 5.84 -8.62
CA TYR A 165 2.30 6.53 -8.42
C TYR A 165 2.20 8.05 -8.25
N TYR A 166 1.11 8.70 -8.70
CA TYR A 166 1.13 10.15 -8.97
C TYR A 166 0.06 10.99 -8.27
N LEU A 167 -0.68 10.42 -7.33
CA LEU A 167 -1.58 11.23 -6.52
C LEU A 167 -0.79 12.16 -5.61
N ARG A 168 -1.15 13.43 -5.63
CA ARG A 168 -0.77 14.34 -4.55
C ARG A 168 -1.22 13.75 -3.22
N LEU A 169 -0.50 14.07 -2.14
CA LEU A 169 -0.86 13.61 -0.81
C LEU A 169 -2.33 13.92 -0.46
N THR A 170 -2.77 15.12 -0.80
CA THR A 170 -4.15 15.59 -0.59
C THR A 170 -5.18 14.71 -1.30
N ASP A 171 -4.94 14.34 -2.55
CA ASP A 171 -5.86 13.53 -3.35
C ASP A 171 -5.93 12.09 -2.81
N LYS A 172 -4.78 11.54 -2.44
CA LYS A 172 -4.70 10.22 -1.81
C LYS A 172 -5.52 10.16 -0.53
N VAL A 173 -5.40 11.17 0.32
CA VAL A 173 -6.15 11.29 1.56
C VAL A 173 -7.64 11.48 1.29
N ALA A 174 -8.01 12.26 0.26
CA ALA A 174 -9.41 12.44 -0.14
C ALA A 174 -10.07 11.10 -0.53
N TYR A 175 -9.38 10.24 -1.31
CA TYR A 175 -9.86 8.90 -1.64
C TYR A 175 -9.98 8.00 -0.39
N ASP A 176 -9.03 8.08 0.53
CA ASP A 176 -9.10 7.33 1.77
C ASP A 176 -10.29 7.78 2.64
N TYR A 177 -10.58 9.07 2.74
CA TYR A 177 -11.76 9.58 3.46
C TYR A 177 -13.07 9.21 2.75
N PHE A 178 -13.11 9.30 1.42
CA PHE A 178 -14.28 8.83 0.68
C PHE A 178 -14.56 7.34 0.95
N TYR A 179 -13.53 6.50 0.96
CA TYR A 179 -13.66 5.10 1.32
C TYR A 179 -14.21 4.91 2.74
N LEU A 180 -13.73 5.70 3.71
CA LEU A 180 -14.19 5.63 5.09
C LEU A 180 -15.66 6.04 5.25
N ASP A 181 -16.10 7.04 4.49
CA ASP A 181 -17.49 7.51 4.52
C ASP A 181 -18.47 6.52 3.87
N HIS A 182 -17.99 5.72 2.91
CA HIS A 182 -18.78 4.70 2.20
C HIS A 182 -18.35 3.27 2.56
N TYR A 183 -17.66 3.11 3.69
CA TYR A 183 -17.09 1.82 4.14
C TYR A 183 -18.14 0.70 4.13
N GLY A 184 -17.88 -0.36 3.35
CA GLY A 184 -18.78 -1.50 3.25
C GLY A 184 -18.29 -2.56 2.27
N ILE A 185 -18.81 -3.79 2.44
CA ILE A 185 -18.37 -4.96 1.66
C ILE A 185 -18.60 -4.80 0.15
N ILE A 186 -19.67 -4.10 -0.25
CA ILE A 186 -19.97 -3.87 -1.67
C ILE A 186 -18.89 -3.00 -2.31
N LEU A 187 -18.47 -1.95 -1.61
CA LEU A 187 -17.38 -1.08 -2.07
C LEU A 187 -16.06 -1.86 -2.12
N ASP A 188 -15.79 -2.72 -1.13
CA ASP A 188 -14.60 -3.56 -1.11
C ASP A 188 -14.54 -4.49 -2.32
N ILE A 189 -15.64 -5.17 -2.64
CA ILE A 189 -15.73 -6.04 -3.81
C ILE A 189 -15.45 -5.24 -5.09
N LYS A 190 -16.04 -4.05 -5.24
CA LYS A 190 -15.77 -3.17 -6.40
C LYS A 190 -14.29 -2.81 -6.51
N ILE A 191 -13.67 -2.40 -5.40
CA ILE A 191 -12.23 -2.04 -5.36
C ILE A 191 -11.34 -3.25 -5.70
N VAL A 192 -11.69 -4.45 -5.23
CA VAL A 192 -10.95 -5.67 -5.57
C VAL A 192 -11.02 -5.94 -7.09
N PHE A 193 -12.21 -5.86 -7.69
CA PHE A 193 -12.35 -6.01 -9.15
C PHE A 193 -11.59 -4.94 -9.92
N GLN A 194 -11.66 -3.68 -9.48
CA GLN A 194 -10.87 -2.59 -10.08
C GLN A 194 -9.37 -2.84 -9.93
N THR A 195 -8.91 -3.34 -8.78
CA THR A 195 -7.49 -3.69 -8.58
C THR A 195 -7.03 -4.73 -9.59
N ILE A 196 -7.81 -5.81 -9.77
CA ILE A 196 -7.48 -6.86 -10.75
C ILE A 196 -7.47 -6.28 -12.16
N TRP A 197 -8.45 -5.45 -12.51
CA TRP A 197 -8.52 -4.79 -13.80
C TRP A 197 -7.29 -3.92 -14.08
N VAL A 198 -6.93 -3.05 -13.15
CA VAL A 198 -5.76 -2.15 -13.27
C VAL A 198 -4.46 -2.96 -13.39
N LEU A 199 -4.34 -4.05 -12.63
CA LEU A 199 -3.16 -4.91 -12.70
C LEU A 199 -3.01 -5.61 -14.05
N LEU A 200 -4.11 -6.02 -14.67
CA LEU A 200 -4.10 -6.79 -15.93
C LEU A 200 -4.05 -5.91 -17.17
N PHE A 201 -4.72 -4.76 -17.18
CA PHE A 201 -5.00 -4.00 -18.40
C PHE A 201 -4.46 -2.57 -18.41
N GLU A 202 -4.20 -1.95 -17.24
CA GLU A 202 -3.79 -0.55 -17.16
C GLU A 202 -2.36 -0.36 -16.66
N SER A 203 -1.67 -1.46 -16.38
CA SER A 203 -0.29 -1.39 -15.88
C SER A 203 0.66 -0.62 -16.83
N ASP A 204 0.34 -0.57 -18.12
CA ASP A 204 1.15 0.11 -19.14
C ASP A 204 0.57 1.48 -19.55
N LYS A 205 -0.75 1.66 -19.60
CA LYS A 205 -1.38 2.94 -19.98
C LYS A 205 -1.17 4.04 -18.95
N ALA A 206 -1.20 3.71 -17.67
CA ALA A 206 -0.84 4.66 -16.61
C ALA A 206 0.60 5.20 -16.74
N LEU A 207 1.43 4.58 -17.55
CA LEU A 207 2.81 4.97 -17.83
C LEU A 207 2.89 6.06 -18.93
N GLU A 208 2.08 5.95 -19.98
CA GLU A 208 2.08 6.89 -21.11
C GLU A 208 1.44 8.23 -20.74
N ASP A 209 0.31 8.22 -20.02
CA ASP A 209 -0.39 9.43 -19.57
C ASP A 209 0.44 10.28 -18.61
N VAL A 210 1.35 9.68 -17.89
CA VAL A 210 2.23 10.36 -16.94
C VAL A 210 3.41 11.03 -17.63
N HIS A 211 4.03 10.40 -18.60
CA HIS A 211 5.08 11.08 -19.41
C HIS A 211 4.52 12.36 -20.02
N HIS A 212 3.30 12.28 -20.55
CA HIS A 212 2.63 13.44 -21.14
C HIS A 212 2.24 14.52 -20.13
N SER A 213 1.99 14.16 -18.86
CA SER A 213 1.67 15.11 -17.79
C SER A 213 2.92 15.76 -17.16
N MET A 214 4.04 15.04 -17.10
CA MET A 214 5.31 15.58 -16.57
C MET A 214 5.97 16.57 -17.54
N ASP A 215 5.83 16.35 -18.86
CA ASP A 215 6.29 17.30 -19.87
C ASP A 215 5.54 18.65 -19.83
N LYS A 216 4.39 18.69 -19.16
CA LYS A 216 3.54 19.90 -19.01
C LYS A 216 3.66 20.59 -17.64
N MET A 217 4.40 20.01 -16.70
CA MET A 217 4.64 20.65 -15.40
C MET A 217 5.93 21.46 -15.47
N ASP A 218 5.81 22.78 -15.27
CA ASP A 218 6.97 23.61 -15.02
C ASP A 218 7.77 23.08 -13.82
N PRO A 219 9.11 23.11 -13.88
CA PRO A 219 9.94 22.71 -12.75
C PRO A 219 9.59 23.55 -11.52
N PRO A 220 9.60 22.97 -10.32
CA PRO A 220 9.37 23.74 -9.10
C PRO A 220 10.36 24.90 -9.03
N PRO A 221 9.94 26.08 -8.56
CA PRO A 221 10.85 27.21 -8.41
C PRO A 221 12.05 26.77 -7.58
N ALA A 222 13.26 27.13 -8.06
CA ALA A 222 14.48 26.86 -7.33
C ALA A 222 14.36 27.48 -5.93
N GLU A 223 14.48 26.67 -4.88
CA GLU A 223 14.68 27.17 -3.52
C GLU A 223 15.98 28.00 -3.56
N ASN A 224 15.83 29.31 -3.52
CA ASN A 224 16.95 30.19 -3.26
C ASN A 224 17.37 30.01 -1.81
N ASP A 225 18.63 29.66 -1.63
CA ASP A 225 19.36 29.58 -0.35
C ASP A 225 19.22 30.84 0.53
#